data_81eb405695c31252d5db41b171ca95d7
#
_entry.id   81eb405695c31252d5db41b171ca95d7
#
_cell.length_a   1.000
_cell.length_b   1.000
_cell.length_c   1.000
_cell.angle_alpha   90.00
_cell.angle_beta   90.00
_cell.angle_gamma   90.00
#
_symmetry.space_group_name_H-M   'P 1'
#
loop_
_entity.id
_entity.type
_entity.pdbx_description
1 polymer ?
#
loop_
_entity_poly.entity_id
_entity_poly.type
_entity_poly.pdbx_seq_one_letter_code
_entity_poly.pdbx_strand_id
1 'polypeptide(L)'
;MADDTIACEAMDWFLGNREGPLDEAGRLAFLDWMKRSPEHVRAYLRVLSLHRQVGEALQSSLADEAPPLREATSAKVVPLFGGVHAPPRAVPRRGRARWWVAAAAACITLLGVGLVPQLMPTEQLYSAGQGELRDLVLPDQTQVQLNADSRLRVRMGWFSRKVELLQGEATFDIARDRRPFEVQVNGLEIRDIGTVFDVSRRLQSTRIGVVSGEVEVWSQGADARRLAQLGEGRVVQVDAGSHAVESLDLPLSMLLDWQQRKVSFLDERLDEVAAAFNRHNQVQVRVLDEGAASARLWGSLDAHRIGALQAFLERDPRFVVRREGDTVRVGSR
;
A
#
# COMPACT_ATOMS: atom_id res chain seq x y z
N MET A 1 19.86 16.54 -15.34
CA MET A 1 20.76 15.71 -16.18
C MET A 1 20.43 14.21 -16.17
N ALA A 2 20.36 13.52 -15.01
CA ALA A 2 20.01 12.07 -15.01
C ALA A 2 18.56 11.79 -15.45
N ASP A 3 17.62 12.64 -15.11
CA ASP A 3 16.19 12.52 -15.44
C ASP A 3 15.92 12.70 -16.95
N ASP A 4 16.68 13.57 -17.62
CA ASP A 4 16.58 13.80 -19.07
C ASP A 4 17.09 12.61 -19.88
N THR A 5 18.14 11.94 -19.40
CA THR A 5 18.72 10.76 -20.03
C THR A 5 17.74 9.59 -20.02
N ILE A 6 17.10 9.32 -18.86
CA ILE A 6 16.10 8.26 -18.71
C ILE A 6 14.86 8.54 -19.58
N ALA A 7 14.46 9.80 -19.71
CA ALA A 7 13.34 10.19 -20.57
C ALA A 7 13.65 9.96 -22.06
N CYS A 8 14.88 10.25 -22.52
CA CYS A 8 15.32 9.95 -23.89
C CYS A 8 15.36 8.44 -24.14
N GLU A 9 15.94 7.67 -23.24
CA GLU A 9 15.99 6.21 -23.35
C GLU A 9 14.57 5.59 -23.37
N ALA A 10 13.63 6.12 -22.59
CA ALA A 10 12.24 5.71 -22.59
C ALA A 10 11.56 5.97 -23.94
N MET A 11 11.86 7.09 -24.60
CA MET A 11 11.37 7.43 -25.92
C MET A 11 11.95 6.47 -27.00
N ASP A 12 13.26 6.16 -26.92
CA ASP A 12 13.91 5.25 -27.85
C ASP A 12 13.30 3.83 -27.75
N TRP A 13 13.07 3.35 -26.54
CA TRP A 13 12.38 2.07 -26.32
C TRP A 13 10.93 2.09 -26.82
N PHE A 14 10.23 3.20 -26.66
CA PHE A 14 8.87 3.36 -27.17
C PHE A 14 8.83 3.32 -28.70
N LEU A 15 9.73 4.03 -29.38
CA LEU A 15 9.83 4.04 -30.82
C LEU A 15 10.22 2.67 -31.38
N GLY A 16 11.22 2.01 -30.79
CA GLY A 16 11.64 0.67 -31.19
C GLY A 16 10.53 -0.38 -31.02
N ASN A 17 9.74 -0.32 -29.96
CA ASN A 17 8.60 -1.21 -29.75
C ASN A 17 7.44 -0.93 -30.73
N ARG A 18 7.40 0.25 -31.36
CA ARG A 18 6.38 0.63 -32.33
C ARG A 18 6.72 0.24 -33.77
N GLU A 19 7.99 0.19 -34.12
CA GLU A 19 8.47 -0.17 -35.47
C GLU A 19 8.28 -1.65 -35.78
N GLY A 20 8.20 -2.51 -34.74
CA GLY A 20 7.93 -3.93 -34.89
C GLY A 20 8.10 -4.70 -33.59
N PRO A 21 7.70 -5.98 -33.54
CA PRO A 21 7.93 -6.81 -32.36
C PRO A 21 9.43 -7.01 -32.16
N LEU A 22 9.92 -6.63 -30.96
CA LEU A 22 11.31 -6.87 -30.57
C LEU A 22 11.65 -8.37 -30.66
N ASP A 23 12.84 -8.67 -31.11
CA ASP A 23 13.41 -10.01 -31.02
C ASP A 23 13.63 -10.42 -29.55
N GLU A 24 14.04 -11.65 -29.31
CA GLU A 24 14.20 -12.15 -27.94
C GLU A 24 15.29 -11.39 -27.16
N ALA A 25 16.38 -11.02 -27.82
CA ALA A 25 17.46 -10.23 -27.23
C ALA A 25 16.98 -8.80 -26.87
N GLY A 26 16.25 -8.16 -27.75
CA GLY A 26 15.66 -6.82 -27.53
C GLY A 26 14.65 -6.82 -26.38
N ARG A 27 13.82 -7.87 -26.25
CA ARG A 27 12.89 -8.01 -25.13
C ARG A 27 13.62 -8.16 -23.78
N LEU A 28 14.67 -8.94 -23.74
CA LEU A 28 15.48 -9.10 -22.53
C LEU A 28 16.18 -7.79 -22.15
N ALA A 29 16.75 -7.09 -23.14
CA ALA A 29 17.38 -5.79 -22.92
C ALA A 29 16.39 -4.73 -22.44
N PHE A 30 15.18 -4.68 -22.99
CA PHE A 30 14.10 -3.80 -22.51
C PHE A 30 13.67 -4.10 -21.09
N LEU A 31 13.48 -5.38 -20.75
CA LEU A 31 13.14 -5.80 -19.39
C LEU A 31 14.27 -5.45 -18.40
N ASP A 32 15.51 -5.63 -18.80
CA ASP A 32 16.67 -5.28 -17.96
C ASP A 32 16.75 -3.76 -17.76
N TRP A 33 16.49 -2.97 -18.80
CA TRP A 33 16.41 -1.50 -18.70
C TRP A 33 15.31 -1.07 -17.75
N MET A 34 14.09 -1.64 -17.83
CA MET A 34 12.99 -1.32 -16.91
C MET A 34 13.29 -1.69 -15.45
N LYS A 35 14.11 -2.74 -15.24
CA LYS A 35 14.49 -3.18 -13.87
C LYS A 35 15.57 -2.30 -13.23
N ARG A 36 16.25 -1.42 -13.96
CA ARG A 36 17.34 -0.60 -13.41
C ARG A 36 16.88 0.35 -12.32
N SER A 37 15.71 0.96 -12.46
CA SER A 37 15.09 1.76 -11.39
C SER A 37 13.60 1.99 -11.64
N PRO A 38 12.80 2.31 -10.62
CA PRO A 38 11.40 2.70 -10.77
C PRO A 38 11.20 3.93 -11.67
N GLU A 39 12.22 4.77 -11.83
CA GLU A 39 12.20 5.96 -12.68
C GLU A 39 12.16 5.62 -14.16
N HIS A 40 12.84 4.54 -14.60
CA HIS A 40 12.77 4.05 -15.97
C HIS A 40 11.34 3.62 -16.34
N VAL A 41 10.67 2.91 -15.43
CA VAL A 41 9.25 2.53 -15.61
C VAL A 41 8.34 3.75 -15.67
N ARG A 42 8.52 4.72 -14.76
CA ARG A 42 7.73 5.97 -14.76
C ARG A 42 7.94 6.78 -16.03
N ALA A 43 9.17 6.88 -16.51
CA ALA A 43 9.50 7.57 -17.76
C ALA A 43 8.81 6.91 -18.95
N TYR A 44 8.88 5.57 -19.05
CA TYR A 44 8.22 4.83 -20.12
C TYR A 44 6.69 4.98 -20.10
N LEU A 45 6.05 4.89 -18.92
CA LEU A 45 4.61 5.10 -18.77
C LEU A 45 4.19 6.54 -19.08
N ARG A 46 5.05 7.53 -18.80
CA ARG A 46 4.81 8.94 -19.13
C ARG A 46 4.81 9.14 -20.65
N VAL A 47 5.72 8.51 -21.40
CA VAL A 47 5.76 8.52 -22.87
C VAL A 47 4.49 7.89 -23.45
N LEU A 48 4.05 6.75 -22.93
CA LEU A 48 2.80 6.08 -23.34
C LEU A 48 1.57 6.96 -23.11
N SER A 49 1.46 7.61 -21.94
CA SER A 49 0.33 8.48 -21.61
C SER A 49 0.27 9.72 -22.49
N LEU A 50 1.43 10.33 -22.78
CA LEU A 50 1.53 11.48 -23.68
C LEU A 50 1.11 11.12 -25.11
N HIS A 51 1.55 9.98 -25.61
CA HIS A 51 1.17 9.50 -26.93
C HIS A 51 -0.34 9.26 -27.05
N ARG A 52 -0.97 8.70 -26.02
CA ARG A 52 -2.43 8.52 -25.98
C ARG A 52 -3.17 9.85 -25.99
N GLN A 53 -2.75 10.83 -25.16
CA GLN A 53 -3.36 12.16 -25.12
C GLN A 53 -3.25 12.90 -26.46
N VAL A 54 -2.10 12.81 -27.14
CA VAL A 54 -1.90 13.39 -28.47
C VAL A 54 -2.79 12.68 -29.49
N GLY A 55 -2.94 11.36 -29.43
CA GLY A 55 -3.82 10.60 -30.30
C GLY A 55 -5.30 10.98 -30.15
N GLU A 56 -5.76 11.14 -28.91
CA GLU A 56 -7.13 11.58 -28.59
C GLU A 56 -7.39 13.04 -29.05
N ALA A 57 -6.40 13.93 -28.84
CA ALA A 57 -6.48 15.33 -29.28
C ALA A 57 -6.52 15.46 -30.81
N LEU A 58 -5.75 14.66 -31.57
CA LEU A 58 -5.78 14.62 -33.02
C LEU A 58 -7.10 14.06 -33.54
N GLN A 59 -7.67 13.04 -32.91
CA GLN A 59 -8.98 12.51 -33.30
C GLN A 59 -10.12 13.49 -33.05
N SER A 60 -10.08 14.26 -31.96
CA SER A 60 -11.07 15.29 -31.67
C SER A 60 -10.95 16.48 -32.63
N SER A 61 -9.72 16.89 -33.03
CA SER A 61 -9.51 17.95 -34.03
C SER A 61 -9.97 17.54 -35.43
N LEU A 62 -9.79 16.28 -35.81
CA LEU A 62 -10.24 15.77 -37.11
C LEU A 62 -11.77 15.55 -37.17
N ALA A 63 -12.43 15.40 -36.01
CA ALA A 63 -13.89 15.31 -35.95
C ALA A 63 -14.57 16.67 -36.01
N ASP A 64 -13.88 17.75 -35.68
CA ASP A 64 -14.43 19.12 -35.68
C ASP A 64 -14.26 19.85 -37.04
N GLU A 65 -13.44 19.30 -37.96
CA GLU A 65 -13.16 19.90 -39.28
C GLU A 65 -13.85 19.21 -40.47
N ALA A 66 -14.95 18.49 -40.26
CA ALA A 66 -15.76 17.98 -41.37
C ALA A 66 -16.82 19.03 -41.79
N PRO A 67 -16.60 19.81 -42.88
CA PRO A 67 -17.65 20.68 -43.42
C PRO A 67 -18.77 19.83 -44.02
N PRO A 68 -20.04 20.25 -43.93
CA PRO A 68 -21.16 19.51 -44.49
C PRO A 68 -21.01 19.46 -46.04
N LEU A 69 -20.94 18.24 -46.54
CA LEU A 69 -20.99 17.99 -47.99
C LEU A 69 -22.30 18.55 -48.56
N ARG A 70 -22.22 19.73 -49.22
CA ARG A 70 -23.28 20.23 -50.08
C ARG A 70 -23.36 19.31 -51.29
N GLU A 71 -24.54 18.78 -51.54
CA GLU A 71 -24.90 18.07 -52.76
C GLU A 71 -24.54 18.91 -53.96
N ALA A 72 -23.55 18.48 -54.74
CA ALA A 72 -23.25 19.04 -56.06
C ALA A 72 -24.10 18.33 -57.12
N THR A 73 -25.00 19.09 -57.66
CA THR A 73 -25.90 18.77 -58.76
C THR A 73 -25.14 18.11 -59.89
N SER A 74 -25.63 16.99 -60.40
CA SER A 74 -25.16 16.24 -61.56
C SER A 74 -25.06 17.11 -62.79
N ALA A 75 -23.85 17.41 -63.27
CA ALA A 75 -23.60 17.84 -64.60
C ALA A 75 -23.37 16.62 -65.52
N LYS A 76 -24.27 16.40 -66.45
CA LYS A 76 -24.25 15.34 -67.46
C LYS A 76 -23.17 15.66 -68.51
N VAL A 77 -22.01 14.99 -68.40
CA VAL A 77 -20.96 15.06 -69.44
C VAL A 77 -21.20 13.93 -70.42
N VAL A 78 -21.47 14.30 -71.65
CA VAL A 78 -21.61 13.41 -72.84
C VAL A 78 -20.20 13.15 -73.40
N PRO A 79 -19.69 11.91 -73.45
CA PRO A 79 -18.42 11.64 -74.13
C PRO A 79 -18.63 11.57 -75.65
N LEU A 80 -17.91 12.39 -76.37
CA LEU A 80 -17.72 12.29 -77.80
C LEU A 80 -16.48 11.44 -78.04
N PHE A 81 -16.66 10.40 -78.87
CA PHE A 81 -15.67 9.44 -79.35
C PHE A 81 -15.54 8.13 -78.58
N GLY A 82 -15.92 7.10 -79.36
CA GLY A 82 -15.81 5.71 -78.95
C GLY A 82 -14.36 5.15 -79.08
N GLY A 83 -14.07 4.22 -78.30
CA GLY A 83 -12.87 3.41 -78.38
C GLY A 83 -13.01 2.24 -77.38
N VAL A 84 -13.31 1.09 -77.93
CA VAL A 84 -13.49 -0.18 -77.29
C VAL A 84 -12.14 -0.68 -76.77
N HIS A 85 -11.92 -0.67 -75.47
CA HIS A 85 -11.06 -1.64 -74.79
C HIS A 85 -11.49 -1.75 -73.29
N ALA A 86 -12.08 -2.87 -72.96
CA ALA A 86 -12.41 -3.20 -71.57
C ALA A 86 -11.12 -3.59 -70.80
N PRO A 87 -10.76 -2.89 -69.73
CA PRO A 87 -9.71 -3.38 -68.86
C PRO A 87 -10.25 -4.53 -68.01
N PRO A 88 -9.38 -5.51 -67.60
CA PRO A 88 -9.80 -6.64 -66.78
C PRO A 88 -10.30 -6.12 -65.41
N ARG A 89 -11.47 -6.62 -65.01
CA ARG A 89 -12.06 -6.33 -63.70
C ARG A 89 -11.09 -6.76 -62.59
N ALA A 90 -10.45 -5.79 -61.96
CA ALA A 90 -9.76 -5.98 -60.72
C ALA A 90 -10.78 -6.34 -59.64
N VAL A 91 -10.78 -7.57 -59.18
CA VAL A 91 -11.56 -8.05 -58.03
C VAL A 91 -10.97 -7.38 -56.78
N PRO A 92 -11.75 -6.60 -56.01
CA PRO A 92 -11.22 -5.98 -54.79
C PRO A 92 -10.93 -7.08 -53.77
N ARG A 93 -9.64 -7.35 -53.54
CA ARG A 93 -9.17 -8.17 -52.40
C ARG A 93 -9.41 -7.45 -51.06
N ARG A 94 -10.67 -7.13 -50.75
CA ARG A 94 -11.05 -6.39 -49.51
C ARG A 94 -11.32 -7.27 -48.31
N GLY A 95 -11.03 -8.57 -48.32
CA GLY A 95 -11.39 -9.49 -47.27
C GLY A 95 -10.28 -9.77 -46.22
N ARG A 96 -9.01 -9.79 -46.65
CA ARG A 96 -7.94 -10.31 -45.77
C ARG A 96 -7.40 -9.31 -44.74
N ALA A 97 -7.33 -8.05 -45.06
CA ALA A 97 -6.83 -7.02 -44.12
C ALA A 97 -7.74 -6.84 -42.89
N ARG A 98 -9.07 -6.95 -43.07
CA ARG A 98 -10.01 -6.82 -41.95
C ARG A 98 -9.95 -8.00 -40.96
N TRP A 99 -9.59 -9.18 -41.43
CA TRP A 99 -9.42 -10.36 -40.57
C TRP A 99 -8.14 -10.29 -39.71
N TRP A 100 -7.07 -9.68 -40.25
CA TRP A 100 -5.83 -9.47 -39.48
C TRP A 100 -6.01 -8.38 -38.42
N VAL A 101 -6.78 -7.32 -38.70
CA VAL A 101 -7.12 -6.29 -37.72
C VAL A 101 -8.04 -6.87 -36.63
N ALA A 102 -9.02 -7.70 -36.98
CA ALA A 102 -9.87 -8.36 -36.01
C ALA A 102 -9.12 -9.39 -35.18
N ALA A 103 -8.17 -10.14 -35.75
CA ALA A 103 -7.31 -11.09 -35.03
C ALA A 103 -6.34 -10.35 -34.09
N ALA A 104 -5.75 -9.23 -34.53
CA ALA A 104 -4.88 -8.40 -33.68
C ALA A 104 -5.67 -7.80 -32.51
N ALA A 105 -6.89 -7.29 -32.75
CA ALA A 105 -7.75 -6.78 -31.68
C ALA A 105 -8.17 -7.89 -30.70
N ALA A 106 -8.48 -9.10 -31.18
CA ALA A 106 -8.79 -10.25 -30.34
C ALA A 106 -7.58 -10.71 -29.51
N CYS A 107 -6.36 -10.68 -30.07
CA CYS A 107 -5.14 -11.00 -29.34
C CYS A 107 -4.84 -9.93 -28.27
N ILE A 108 -5.03 -8.66 -28.54
CA ILE A 108 -4.83 -7.56 -27.57
C ILE A 108 -5.88 -7.65 -26.45
N THR A 109 -7.13 -7.98 -26.76
CA THR A 109 -8.17 -8.20 -25.72
C THR A 109 -7.90 -9.45 -24.90
N LEU A 110 -7.48 -10.55 -25.51
CA LEU A 110 -7.12 -11.79 -24.79
C LEU A 110 -5.85 -11.60 -23.91
N LEU A 111 -4.84 -10.90 -24.42
CA LEU A 111 -3.66 -10.51 -23.62
C LEU A 111 -4.05 -9.53 -22.50
N GLY A 112 -4.90 -8.54 -22.78
CA GLY A 112 -5.40 -7.62 -21.77
C GLY A 112 -6.21 -8.32 -20.68
N VAL A 113 -7.16 -9.18 -21.05
CA VAL A 113 -7.98 -9.95 -20.10
C VAL A 113 -7.14 -10.97 -19.32
N GLY A 114 -6.08 -11.52 -19.90
CA GLY A 114 -5.19 -12.47 -19.22
C GLY A 114 -4.14 -11.81 -18.31
N LEU A 115 -3.65 -10.61 -18.67
CA LEU A 115 -2.62 -9.90 -17.89
C LEU A 115 -3.19 -8.97 -16.80
N VAL A 116 -4.35 -8.37 -17.01
CA VAL A 116 -4.96 -7.43 -16.06
C VAL A 116 -5.17 -8.03 -14.67
N PRO A 117 -5.65 -9.27 -14.49
CA PRO A 117 -5.76 -9.89 -13.17
C PRO A 117 -4.40 -10.12 -12.48
N GLN A 118 -3.34 -10.37 -13.26
CA GLN A 118 -1.98 -10.56 -12.72
C GLN A 118 -1.33 -9.22 -12.32
N LEU A 119 -1.80 -8.10 -12.86
CA LEU A 119 -1.32 -6.76 -12.53
C LEU A 119 -2.07 -6.14 -11.35
N MET A 120 -3.19 -6.73 -10.92
CA MET A 120 -3.90 -6.26 -9.73
C MET A 120 -3.13 -6.62 -8.46
N PRO A 121 -2.96 -5.68 -7.52
CA PRO A 121 -2.35 -5.99 -6.24
C PRO A 121 -3.17 -7.06 -5.53
N THR A 122 -2.51 -8.11 -5.07
CA THR A 122 -3.16 -9.13 -4.25
C THR A 122 -3.40 -8.54 -2.86
N GLU A 123 -4.65 -8.48 -2.44
CA GLU A 123 -5.03 -8.08 -1.10
C GLU A 123 -5.29 -9.31 -0.24
N GLN A 124 -4.67 -9.35 0.94
CA GLN A 124 -4.84 -10.42 1.93
C GLN A 124 -5.08 -9.82 3.31
N LEU A 125 -5.96 -10.43 4.07
CA LEU A 125 -6.24 -10.05 5.45
C LEU A 125 -5.70 -11.14 6.38
N TYR A 126 -4.83 -10.74 7.29
CA TYR A 126 -4.30 -11.61 8.34
C TYR A 126 -4.83 -11.14 9.69
N SER A 127 -5.12 -12.08 10.59
CA SER A 127 -5.56 -11.77 11.95
C SER A 127 -4.97 -12.76 12.95
N ALA A 128 -4.68 -12.27 14.13
CA ALA A 128 -4.46 -13.05 15.33
C ALA A 128 -5.69 -12.92 16.24
N GLY A 129 -6.14 -14.00 16.80
CA GLY A 129 -7.26 -14.03 17.74
C GLY A 129 -6.89 -13.46 19.12
N GLN A 130 -7.89 -13.37 20.00
CA GLN A 130 -7.68 -12.96 21.37
C GLN A 130 -6.74 -13.95 22.08
N GLY A 131 -5.67 -13.43 22.73
CA GLY A 131 -4.64 -14.23 23.40
C GLY A 131 -3.70 -15.01 22.46
N GLU A 132 -3.88 -14.91 21.14
CA GLU A 132 -3.06 -15.57 20.14
C GLU A 132 -1.92 -14.68 19.69
N LEU A 133 -0.69 -15.18 19.73
CA LEU A 133 0.44 -14.62 19.01
C LEU A 133 0.59 -15.37 17.69
N ARG A 134 0.77 -14.66 16.58
CA ARG A 134 0.84 -15.29 15.27
C ARG A 134 2.01 -14.82 14.45
N ASP A 135 2.86 -15.77 14.05
CA ASP A 135 3.95 -15.53 13.11
C ASP A 135 3.46 -15.72 11.67
N LEU A 136 3.83 -14.82 10.79
CA LEU A 136 3.46 -14.78 9.39
C LEU A 136 4.70 -14.57 8.53
N VAL A 137 4.69 -15.17 7.35
CA VAL A 137 5.62 -14.83 6.28
C VAL A 137 4.81 -14.29 5.12
N LEU A 138 5.06 -13.04 4.75
CA LEU A 138 4.38 -12.37 3.66
C LEU A 138 4.90 -12.88 2.29
N PRO A 139 4.18 -12.62 1.18
CA PRO A 139 4.60 -13.08 -0.14
C PRO A 139 5.96 -12.58 -0.62
N ASP A 140 6.45 -11.47 -0.04
CA ASP A 140 7.77 -10.89 -0.29
C ASP A 140 8.88 -11.41 0.64
N GLN A 141 8.58 -12.43 1.47
CA GLN A 141 9.43 -13.02 2.50
C GLN A 141 9.64 -12.13 3.74
N THR A 142 8.94 -11.01 3.87
CA THR A 142 8.90 -10.23 5.11
C THR A 142 8.29 -11.06 6.22
N GLN A 143 8.98 -11.13 7.37
CA GLN A 143 8.46 -11.81 8.56
C GLN A 143 7.67 -10.81 9.41
N VAL A 144 6.49 -11.22 9.84
CA VAL A 144 5.62 -10.40 10.68
C VAL A 144 5.16 -11.22 11.87
N GLN A 145 5.35 -10.68 13.07
CA GLN A 145 4.72 -11.20 14.27
C GLN A 145 3.52 -10.33 14.63
N LEU A 146 2.34 -10.92 14.75
CA LEU A 146 1.13 -10.26 15.23
C LEU A 146 0.92 -10.55 16.71
N ASN A 147 0.71 -9.50 17.48
CA ASN A 147 0.25 -9.61 18.85
C ASN A 147 -1.23 -10.03 18.90
N ALA A 148 -1.72 -10.42 20.07
CA ALA A 148 -3.09 -10.80 20.32
C ALA A 148 -4.09 -9.72 19.83
N ASP A 149 -5.22 -10.17 19.29
CA ASP A 149 -6.31 -9.34 18.76
C ASP A 149 -5.82 -8.30 17.72
N SER A 150 -4.92 -8.73 16.84
CA SER A 150 -4.36 -7.87 15.79
C SER A 150 -4.89 -8.22 14.42
N ARG A 151 -5.03 -7.21 13.56
CA ARG A 151 -5.49 -7.35 12.17
C ARG A 151 -4.61 -6.57 11.23
N LEU A 152 -4.14 -7.24 10.19
CA LEU A 152 -3.22 -6.72 9.20
C LEU A 152 -3.79 -6.93 7.80
N ARG A 153 -3.92 -5.85 7.03
CA ARG A 153 -4.24 -5.91 5.62
C ARG A 153 -2.96 -5.74 4.81
N VAL A 154 -2.70 -6.66 3.90
CA VAL A 154 -1.49 -6.69 3.08
C VAL A 154 -1.87 -6.54 1.63
N ARG A 155 -1.28 -5.58 0.93
CA ARG A 155 -1.43 -5.34 -0.49
C ARG A 155 -0.07 -5.39 -1.16
N MET A 156 0.20 -6.48 -1.87
CA MET A 156 1.44 -6.65 -2.63
C MET A 156 1.20 -6.39 -4.10
N GLY A 157 1.83 -5.34 -4.60
CA GLY A 157 1.80 -4.94 -6.00
C GLY A 157 3.17 -5.10 -6.67
N TRP A 158 3.21 -4.83 -7.97
CA TRP A 158 4.44 -4.89 -8.76
C TRP A 158 5.46 -3.80 -8.37
N PHE A 159 4.99 -2.65 -7.88
CA PHE A 159 5.82 -1.47 -7.62
C PHE A 159 5.83 -1.05 -6.16
N SER A 160 5.01 -1.65 -5.31
CA SER A 160 4.90 -1.28 -3.90
C SER A 160 4.45 -2.45 -3.05
N ARG A 161 4.86 -2.43 -1.79
CA ARG A 161 4.48 -3.35 -0.73
C ARG A 161 3.80 -2.53 0.35
N LYS A 162 2.46 -2.61 0.42
CA LYS A 162 1.67 -1.82 1.38
C LYS A 162 1.01 -2.72 2.38
N VAL A 163 1.17 -2.36 3.63
CA VAL A 163 0.60 -3.06 4.76
C VAL A 163 -0.16 -2.06 5.61
N GLU A 164 -1.36 -2.41 6.07
CA GLU A 164 -2.18 -1.56 6.92
C GLU A 164 -2.47 -2.30 8.23
N LEU A 165 -2.00 -1.75 9.35
CA LEU A 165 -2.32 -2.25 10.68
C LEU A 165 -3.69 -1.68 11.09
N LEU A 166 -4.73 -2.49 10.91
CA LEU A 166 -6.11 -2.12 11.21
C LEU A 166 -6.40 -2.10 12.70
N GLN A 167 -5.75 -3.00 13.46
CA GLN A 167 -5.95 -3.18 14.90
C GLN A 167 -4.74 -3.86 15.51
N GLY A 168 -4.43 -3.53 16.76
CA GLY A 168 -3.46 -4.25 17.57
C GLY A 168 -2.02 -3.79 17.37
N GLU A 169 -1.08 -4.73 17.34
CA GLU A 169 0.35 -4.51 17.36
C GLU A 169 1.06 -5.56 16.52
N ALA A 170 2.11 -5.14 15.83
CA ALA A 170 2.90 -6.04 14.99
C ALA A 170 4.36 -5.62 14.93
N THR A 171 5.26 -6.61 14.98
CA THR A 171 6.67 -6.44 14.65
C THR A 171 6.91 -6.89 13.20
N PHE A 172 7.66 -6.11 12.46
CA PHE A 172 8.02 -6.35 11.06
C PHE A 172 9.53 -6.55 10.95
N ASP A 173 9.95 -7.64 10.33
CA ASP A 173 11.33 -7.88 9.87
C ASP A 173 11.30 -7.89 8.34
N ILE A 174 11.70 -6.76 7.75
CA ILE A 174 11.46 -6.47 6.34
C ILE A 174 12.47 -7.18 5.45
N ALA A 175 11.98 -8.01 4.54
CA ALA A 175 12.80 -8.63 3.52
C ALA A 175 13.37 -7.58 2.55
N ARG A 176 14.63 -7.77 2.15
CA ARG A 176 15.28 -6.91 1.15
C ARG A 176 14.61 -7.06 -0.20
N ASP A 177 14.03 -5.96 -0.70
CA ASP A 177 13.39 -5.88 -2.02
C ASP A 177 13.63 -4.46 -2.60
N ARG A 178 13.55 -4.33 -3.92
CA ARG A 178 13.68 -3.03 -4.59
C ARG A 178 12.42 -2.16 -4.48
N ARG A 179 11.28 -2.79 -4.18
CA ARG A 179 10.00 -2.09 -3.99
C ARG A 179 9.95 -1.50 -2.58
N PRO A 180 9.50 -0.24 -2.43
CA PRO A 180 9.31 0.34 -1.11
C PRO A 180 8.31 -0.48 -0.28
N PHE A 181 8.56 -0.60 1.03
CA PHE A 181 7.65 -1.18 2.00
C PHE A 181 7.06 -0.06 2.85
N GLU A 182 5.75 -0.03 2.93
CA GLU A 182 5.00 1.02 3.62
C GLU A 182 4.01 0.39 4.60
N VAL A 183 4.06 0.81 5.88
CA VAL A 183 3.07 0.43 6.90
C VAL A 183 2.16 1.62 7.18
N GLN A 184 0.86 1.42 7.00
CA GLN A 184 -0.17 2.42 7.27
C GLN A 184 -0.86 2.11 8.59
N VAL A 185 -1.04 3.13 9.43
CA VAL A 185 -1.70 3.02 10.74
C VAL A 185 -2.19 4.39 11.22
N ASN A 186 -3.45 4.52 11.63
CA ASN A 186 -4.00 5.77 12.21
C ASN A 186 -3.67 7.06 11.41
N GLY A 187 -3.73 7.02 10.07
CA GLY A 187 -3.40 8.18 9.24
C GLY A 187 -1.90 8.47 9.13
N LEU A 188 -1.06 7.57 9.60
CA LEU A 188 0.40 7.60 9.43
C LEU A 188 0.84 6.62 8.35
N GLU A 189 1.95 6.94 7.70
CA GLU A 189 2.69 6.08 6.79
C GLU A 189 4.12 5.94 7.28
N ILE A 190 4.51 4.70 7.61
CA ILE A 190 5.86 4.36 8.05
C ILE A 190 6.56 3.73 6.86
N ARG A 191 7.65 4.35 6.40
CA ARG A 191 8.46 3.90 5.26
C ARG A 191 9.72 3.24 5.76
N ASP A 192 9.93 2.03 5.30
CA ASP A 192 11.08 1.21 5.64
C ASP A 192 12.32 1.57 4.80
N ILE A 193 13.48 1.54 5.46
CA ILE A 193 14.81 1.68 4.85
C ILE A 193 15.67 0.42 5.13
N GLY A 194 15.02 -0.75 5.33
CA GLY A 194 15.70 -2.03 5.62
C GLY A 194 15.81 -2.33 7.11
N THR A 195 14.67 -2.55 7.78
CA THR A 195 14.53 -2.47 9.23
C THR A 195 13.83 -3.66 9.87
N VAL A 196 14.11 -3.84 11.16
CA VAL A 196 13.22 -4.53 12.12
C VAL A 196 12.60 -3.47 13.02
N PHE A 197 11.27 -3.37 13.02
CA PHE A 197 10.55 -2.37 13.82
C PHE A 197 9.21 -2.88 14.31
N ASP A 198 8.74 -2.29 15.39
CA ASP A 198 7.45 -2.58 16.03
C ASP A 198 6.48 -1.40 15.84
N VAL A 199 5.22 -1.71 15.60
CA VAL A 199 4.13 -0.73 15.49
C VAL A 199 2.95 -1.19 16.33
N SER A 200 2.58 -0.35 17.30
CA SER A 200 1.42 -0.56 18.17
C SER A 200 0.37 0.52 17.91
N ARG A 201 -0.79 0.09 17.41
CA ARG A 201 -1.97 0.95 17.28
C ARG A 201 -2.67 1.05 18.63
N ARG A 202 -2.68 2.23 19.21
CA ARG A 202 -3.27 2.53 20.52
C ARG A 202 -4.58 3.30 20.39
N LEU A 203 -5.26 3.53 21.51
CA LEU A 203 -6.57 4.20 21.54
C LEU A 203 -6.49 5.64 20.97
N GLN A 204 -5.47 6.40 21.39
CA GLN A 204 -5.31 7.81 21.02
C GLN A 204 -4.00 8.08 20.28
N SER A 205 -3.17 7.09 20.05
CA SER A 205 -1.83 7.28 19.49
C SER A 205 -1.35 6.05 18.70
N THR A 206 -0.20 6.19 18.09
CA THR A 206 0.57 5.09 17.50
C THR A 206 1.96 5.10 18.10
N ARG A 207 2.40 3.99 18.69
CA ARG A 207 3.77 3.80 19.15
C ARG A 207 4.57 3.09 18.08
N ILE A 208 5.75 3.59 17.78
CA ILE A 208 6.66 3.05 16.78
C ILE A 208 8.04 2.93 17.43
N GLY A 209 8.64 1.75 17.33
CA GLY A 209 9.98 1.52 17.86
C GLY A 209 10.85 0.77 16.86
N VAL A 210 12.09 1.21 16.67
CA VAL A 210 13.04 0.62 15.73
C VAL A 210 14.01 -0.27 16.46
N VAL A 211 13.99 -1.56 16.14
CA VAL A 211 14.88 -2.58 16.71
C VAL A 211 16.23 -2.56 15.99
N SER A 212 16.23 -2.45 14.66
CA SER A 212 17.44 -2.30 13.86
C SER A 212 17.13 -1.56 12.56
N GLY A 213 18.09 -0.81 12.03
CA GLY A 213 17.95 -0.04 10.80
C GLY A 213 17.30 1.33 11.01
N GLU A 214 16.48 1.79 10.07
CA GLU A 214 15.90 3.13 10.08
C GLU A 214 14.53 3.18 9.41
N VAL A 215 13.59 3.96 9.97
CA VAL A 215 12.28 4.22 9.37
C VAL A 215 11.98 5.71 9.33
N GLU A 216 11.20 6.11 8.33
CA GLU A 216 10.60 7.44 8.26
C GLU A 216 9.10 7.37 8.58
N VAL A 217 8.62 8.30 9.40
CA VAL A 217 7.20 8.44 9.75
C VAL A 217 6.64 9.67 9.06
N TRP A 218 5.59 9.47 8.28
CA TRP A 218 4.92 10.52 7.50
C TRP A 218 3.45 10.62 7.90
N SER A 219 2.88 11.83 7.84
CA SER A 219 1.43 11.98 7.85
C SER A 219 0.85 11.58 6.51
N GLN A 220 -0.39 11.02 6.50
CA GLN A 220 -1.13 10.75 5.27
C GLN A 220 -1.99 11.95 4.85
N GLY A 221 -2.39 12.00 3.57
CA GLY A 221 -3.32 13.00 3.04
C GLY A 221 -2.66 14.00 2.09
N ALA A 222 -3.41 15.06 1.75
CA ALA A 222 -2.97 16.07 0.77
C ALA A 222 -1.75 16.86 1.24
N ASP A 223 -1.61 17.06 2.55
CA ASP A 223 -0.49 17.76 3.20
C ASP A 223 0.50 16.77 3.84
N ALA A 224 0.79 15.66 3.14
CA ALA A 224 1.71 14.64 3.64
C ALA A 224 3.09 15.25 3.91
N ARG A 225 3.54 15.14 5.16
CA ARG A 225 4.85 15.64 5.61
C ARG A 225 5.56 14.60 6.45
N ARG A 226 6.88 14.63 6.44
CA ARG A 226 7.67 13.81 7.35
C ARG A 226 7.55 14.35 8.77
N LEU A 227 7.12 13.49 9.68
CA LEU A 227 6.95 13.78 11.10
C LEU A 227 8.21 13.44 11.90
N ALA A 228 8.83 12.29 11.58
CA ALA A 228 10.03 11.82 12.27
C ALA A 228 10.87 10.91 11.35
N GLN A 229 12.13 10.76 11.72
CA GLN A 229 13.08 9.79 11.20
C GLN A 229 13.71 9.08 12.41
N LEU A 230 13.60 7.76 12.44
CA LEU A 230 13.92 6.94 13.61
C LEU A 230 14.98 5.93 13.24
N GLY A 231 16.12 6.00 13.90
CA GLY A 231 17.16 4.97 13.83
C GLY A 231 16.99 3.92 14.93
N GLU A 232 17.88 2.95 14.92
CA GLU A 232 17.96 1.87 15.92
C GLU A 232 17.88 2.37 17.35
N GLY A 233 17.12 1.70 18.18
CA GLY A 233 16.96 2.00 19.60
C GLY A 233 15.95 3.13 19.89
N ARG A 234 15.40 3.79 18.89
CA ARG A 234 14.48 4.92 19.09
C ARG A 234 13.04 4.46 19.14
N VAL A 235 12.31 5.03 20.10
CA VAL A 235 10.87 4.81 20.27
C VAL A 235 10.17 6.16 20.25
N VAL A 236 9.09 6.27 19.49
CA VAL A 236 8.22 7.45 19.49
C VAL A 236 6.76 7.06 19.66
N GLN A 237 6.01 7.99 20.20
CA GLN A 237 4.57 7.99 20.20
C GLN A 237 4.07 9.16 19.35
N VAL A 238 3.13 8.88 18.44
CA VAL A 238 2.51 9.88 17.58
C VAL A 238 1.03 9.96 17.94
N ASP A 239 0.57 11.12 18.32
CA ASP A 239 -0.84 11.37 18.62
C ASP A 239 -1.70 11.24 17.36
N ALA A 240 -2.82 10.53 17.43
CA ALA A 240 -3.66 10.21 16.28
C ALA A 240 -4.42 11.45 15.72
N GLY A 241 -4.68 12.45 16.53
CA GLY A 241 -5.42 13.65 16.13
C GLY A 241 -4.53 14.79 15.65
N SER A 242 -3.51 15.12 16.43
CA SER A 242 -2.63 16.28 16.19
C SER A 242 -1.38 15.93 15.39
N HIS A 243 -1.04 14.63 15.27
CA HIS A 243 0.23 14.14 14.73
C HIS A 243 1.47 14.67 15.49
N ALA A 244 1.29 15.09 16.75
CA ALA A 244 2.41 15.45 17.62
C ALA A 244 3.26 14.21 17.90
N VAL A 245 4.59 14.37 17.76
CA VAL A 245 5.55 13.30 17.97
C VAL A 245 6.24 13.50 19.31
N GLU A 246 6.15 12.49 20.16
CA GLU A 246 6.84 12.44 21.45
C GLU A 246 7.89 11.31 21.41
N SER A 247 9.13 11.64 21.75
CA SER A 247 10.19 10.63 21.89
C SER A 247 10.09 10.00 23.25
N LEU A 248 10.00 8.67 23.29
CA LEU A 248 9.92 7.90 24.54
C LEU A 248 11.29 7.31 24.88
N ASP A 249 11.70 7.48 26.14
CA ASP A 249 12.91 6.84 26.67
C ASP A 249 12.51 5.45 27.22
N LEU A 250 12.21 4.53 26.32
CA LEU A 250 11.79 3.16 26.63
C LEU A 250 12.87 2.18 26.16
N PRO A 251 13.28 1.23 27.03
CA PRO A 251 14.12 0.12 26.60
C PRO A 251 13.42 -0.70 25.50
N LEU A 252 14.14 -1.03 24.43
CA LEU A 252 13.60 -1.87 23.35
C LEU A 252 13.05 -3.22 23.83
N SER A 253 13.64 -3.78 24.89
CA SER A 253 13.15 -5.02 25.51
C SER A 253 11.70 -4.90 25.95
N MET A 254 11.30 -3.74 26.51
CA MET A 254 9.90 -3.51 26.91
C MET A 254 8.94 -3.45 25.73
N LEU A 255 9.40 -2.95 24.59
CA LEU A 255 8.61 -2.91 23.37
C LEU A 255 8.25 -4.32 22.89
N LEU A 256 9.16 -5.27 23.06
CA LEU A 256 9.03 -6.65 22.61
C LEU A 256 8.58 -7.62 23.73
N ASP A 257 8.27 -7.12 24.94
CA ASP A 257 7.81 -7.94 26.07
C ASP A 257 6.53 -8.74 25.75
N TRP A 258 5.68 -8.21 24.86
CA TRP A 258 4.49 -8.91 24.41
C TRP A 258 4.80 -10.25 23.69
N GLN A 259 5.95 -10.37 23.03
CA GLN A 259 6.42 -11.62 22.43
C GLN A 259 6.70 -12.69 23.50
N GLN A 260 7.00 -12.25 24.73
CA GLN A 260 7.15 -13.09 25.91
C GLN A 260 5.85 -13.18 26.76
N ARG A 261 4.71 -12.75 26.18
CA ARG A 261 3.40 -12.71 26.85
C ARG A 261 3.37 -11.85 28.11
N LYS A 262 4.08 -10.72 28.08
CA LYS A 262 4.07 -9.72 29.15
C LYS A 262 3.45 -8.43 28.61
N VAL A 263 2.74 -7.73 29.50
CA VAL A 263 2.32 -6.35 29.28
C VAL A 263 3.15 -5.48 30.20
N SER A 264 4.05 -4.70 29.58
CA SER A 264 4.90 -3.75 30.28
C SER A 264 4.40 -2.33 30.02
N PHE A 265 4.30 -1.56 31.09
CA PHE A 265 3.80 -0.20 31.08
C PHE A 265 4.69 0.71 31.92
N LEU A 266 5.14 1.81 31.33
CA LEU A 266 6.00 2.80 31.95
C LEU A 266 5.38 4.19 31.69
N ASP A 267 4.88 4.82 32.75
CA ASP A 267 4.11 6.06 32.67
C ASP A 267 2.91 5.96 31.68
N GLU A 268 2.24 4.80 31.72
CA GLU A 268 1.18 4.48 30.79
C GLU A 268 -0.21 4.77 31.38
N ARG A 269 -1.13 5.29 30.58
CA ARG A 269 -2.54 5.49 30.99
C ARG A 269 -3.22 4.16 31.30
N LEU A 270 -4.06 4.13 32.34
CA LEU A 270 -4.80 2.91 32.71
C LEU A 270 -5.70 2.40 31.57
N ASP A 271 -6.33 3.26 30.80
CA ASP A 271 -7.16 2.84 29.67
C ASP A 271 -6.35 2.08 28.60
N GLU A 272 -5.11 2.49 28.31
CA GLU A 272 -4.19 1.80 27.41
C GLU A 272 -3.69 0.48 27.99
N VAL A 273 -3.38 0.46 29.29
CA VAL A 273 -2.99 -0.78 30.00
C VAL A 273 -4.16 -1.78 29.98
N ALA A 274 -5.38 -1.32 30.27
CA ALA A 274 -6.58 -2.14 30.22
C ALA A 274 -6.82 -2.68 28.80
N ALA A 275 -6.69 -1.86 27.77
CA ALA A 275 -6.80 -2.28 26.38
C ALA A 275 -5.76 -3.35 26.02
N ALA A 276 -4.51 -3.21 26.49
CA ALA A 276 -3.47 -4.21 26.28
C ALA A 276 -3.83 -5.55 26.92
N PHE A 277 -4.29 -5.56 28.17
CA PHE A 277 -4.72 -6.81 28.85
C PHE A 277 -5.97 -7.42 28.18
N ASN A 278 -6.91 -6.60 27.73
CA ASN A 278 -8.14 -7.05 27.09
C ASN A 278 -7.88 -7.83 25.80
N ARG A 279 -6.80 -7.52 25.09
CA ARG A 279 -6.37 -8.29 23.91
C ARG A 279 -6.01 -9.75 24.24
N HIS A 280 -5.55 -10.01 25.45
CA HIS A 280 -5.07 -11.33 25.88
C HIS A 280 -6.09 -12.13 26.69
N ASN A 281 -7.15 -11.52 27.21
CA ASN A 281 -8.02 -12.13 28.21
C ASN A 281 -9.51 -12.07 27.82
N GLN A 282 -10.24 -13.15 28.09
CA GLN A 282 -11.71 -13.16 27.95
C GLN A 282 -12.38 -12.25 28.96
N VAL A 283 -11.89 -12.25 30.21
CA VAL A 283 -12.32 -11.30 31.22
C VAL A 283 -11.79 -9.92 30.87
N GLN A 284 -12.70 -8.95 30.73
CA GLN A 284 -12.40 -7.62 30.23
C GLN A 284 -12.27 -6.61 31.38
N VAL A 285 -11.30 -5.71 31.30
CA VAL A 285 -11.18 -4.55 32.17
C VAL A 285 -11.92 -3.38 31.55
N ARG A 286 -12.85 -2.79 32.28
CA ARG A 286 -13.61 -1.62 31.87
C ARG A 286 -13.32 -0.43 32.78
N VAL A 287 -12.70 0.59 32.22
CA VAL A 287 -12.43 1.85 32.91
C VAL A 287 -13.69 2.71 32.83
N LEU A 288 -14.18 3.25 33.94
CA LEU A 288 -15.50 3.85 34.07
C LEU A 288 -15.51 5.37 33.87
N ASP A 289 -14.41 6.03 34.19
CA ASP A 289 -14.30 7.49 34.20
C ASP A 289 -12.91 7.97 33.75
N GLU A 290 -12.80 9.23 33.33
CA GLU A 290 -11.57 9.82 32.84
C GLU A 290 -10.49 9.96 33.93
N GLY A 291 -10.89 10.14 35.20
CA GLY A 291 -9.96 10.20 36.33
C GLY A 291 -9.17 8.90 36.47
N ALA A 292 -9.86 7.75 36.36
CA ALA A 292 -9.20 6.45 36.33
C ALA A 292 -8.46 6.24 35.00
N ALA A 293 -9.06 6.58 33.85
CA ALA A 293 -8.47 6.35 32.52
C ALA A 293 -7.12 7.02 32.34
N SER A 294 -7.00 8.28 32.77
CA SER A 294 -5.77 9.08 32.66
C SER A 294 -4.71 8.78 33.71
N ALA A 295 -5.02 7.94 34.70
CA ALA A 295 -4.06 7.59 35.74
C ALA A 295 -2.85 6.86 35.13
N ARG A 296 -1.64 7.33 35.51
CA ARG A 296 -0.39 6.78 35.02
C ARG A 296 0.07 5.62 35.87
N LEU A 297 0.49 4.53 35.20
CA LEU A 297 0.90 3.28 35.81
C LEU A 297 2.30 2.86 35.39
N TRP A 298 2.99 2.14 36.28
CA TRP A 298 4.31 1.57 36.04
C TRP A 298 4.32 0.10 36.48
N GLY A 299 4.81 -0.77 35.62
CA GLY A 299 4.92 -2.19 35.95
C GLY A 299 5.10 -3.09 34.73
N SER A 300 5.23 -4.36 35.01
CA SER A 300 5.24 -5.44 34.03
C SER A 300 4.53 -6.65 34.62
N LEU A 301 3.54 -7.17 33.93
CA LEU A 301 2.71 -8.28 34.35
C LEU A 301 2.52 -9.30 33.24
N ASP A 302 2.26 -10.56 33.60
CA ASP A 302 1.89 -11.61 32.66
C ASP A 302 0.56 -11.25 31.95
N ALA A 303 0.59 -11.20 30.63
CA ALA A 303 -0.53 -10.76 29.79
C ALA A 303 -1.79 -11.61 30.00
N HIS A 304 -1.66 -12.90 30.31
CA HIS A 304 -2.79 -13.82 30.51
C HIS A 304 -3.33 -13.82 31.94
N ARG A 305 -2.71 -13.08 32.85
CA ARG A 305 -3.09 -13.05 34.27
C ARG A 305 -3.88 -11.81 34.63
N ILE A 306 -5.14 -11.73 34.16
CA ILE A 306 -6.02 -10.59 34.46
C ILE A 306 -6.17 -10.37 35.99
N GLY A 307 -6.16 -11.45 36.78
CA GLY A 307 -6.18 -11.36 38.27
C GLY A 307 -4.95 -10.66 38.86
N ALA A 308 -3.79 -10.73 38.18
CA ALA A 308 -2.61 -9.98 38.63
C ALA A 308 -2.81 -8.46 38.39
N LEU A 309 -3.39 -8.06 37.28
CA LEU A 309 -3.75 -6.67 37.04
C LEU A 309 -4.82 -6.20 38.02
N GLN A 310 -5.86 -7.00 38.26
CA GLN A 310 -6.89 -6.68 39.26
C GLN A 310 -6.27 -6.44 40.63
N ALA A 311 -5.45 -7.38 41.13
CA ALA A 311 -4.77 -7.25 42.43
C ALA A 311 -3.80 -6.06 42.50
N PHE A 312 -3.16 -5.73 41.37
CA PHE A 312 -2.30 -4.54 41.26
C PHE A 312 -3.12 -3.26 41.44
N LEU A 313 -4.28 -3.14 40.75
CA LEU A 313 -5.16 -1.97 40.83
C LEU A 313 -5.87 -1.86 42.19
N GLU A 314 -6.25 -2.96 42.85
CA GLU A 314 -6.85 -2.97 44.17
C GLU A 314 -5.92 -2.43 45.26
N ARG A 315 -4.60 -2.55 45.09
CA ARG A 315 -3.59 -2.00 46.03
C ARG A 315 -3.39 -0.50 45.85
N ASP A 316 -3.78 0.06 44.75
CA ASP A 316 -3.64 1.49 44.49
C ASP A 316 -4.86 2.26 45.03
N PRO A 317 -4.64 3.15 46.04
CA PRO A 317 -5.74 3.87 46.68
C PRO A 317 -6.52 4.81 45.75
N ARG A 318 -6.00 5.10 44.57
CA ARG A 318 -6.66 5.96 43.56
C ARG A 318 -7.89 5.28 42.94
N PHE A 319 -8.01 3.94 43.02
CA PHE A 319 -9.01 3.19 42.28
C PHE A 319 -10.04 2.51 43.19
N VAL A 320 -11.24 2.37 42.64
CA VAL A 320 -12.29 1.45 43.11
C VAL A 320 -12.42 0.34 42.08
N VAL A 321 -12.07 -0.90 42.48
CA VAL A 321 -12.12 -2.06 41.59
C VAL A 321 -13.26 -2.97 42.01
N ARG A 322 -14.10 -3.37 41.06
CA ARG A 322 -15.20 -4.33 41.28
C ARG A 322 -15.22 -5.36 40.16
N ARG A 323 -15.34 -6.62 40.49
CA ARG A 323 -15.53 -7.69 39.53
C ARG A 323 -17.01 -8.06 39.44
N GLU A 324 -17.54 -8.05 38.22
CA GLU A 324 -18.91 -8.45 37.90
C GLU A 324 -18.85 -9.48 36.74
N GLY A 325 -18.89 -10.78 37.12
CA GLY A 325 -18.75 -11.88 36.13
C GLY A 325 -17.43 -11.82 35.38
N ASP A 326 -17.52 -11.66 34.06
CA ASP A 326 -16.37 -11.58 33.16
C ASP A 326 -15.89 -10.13 32.90
N THR A 327 -16.25 -9.20 33.78
CA THR A 327 -15.82 -7.81 33.68
C THR A 327 -15.22 -7.33 35.00
N VAL A 328 -14.03 -6.74 34.92
CA VAL A 328 -13.39 -5.99 36.02
C VAL A 328 -13.64 -4.51 35.76
N ARG A 329 -14.43 -3.87 36.59
CA ARG A 329 -14.75 -2.44 36.50
C ARG A 329 -13.81 -1.64 37.38
N VAL A 330 -13.21 -0.60 36.83
CA VAL A 330 -12.25 0.27 37.52
C VAL A 330 -12.71 1.72 37.39
N GLY A 331 -12.93 2.38 38.51
CA GLY A 331 -13.24 3.81 38.58
C GLY A 331 -12.28 4.54 39.50
N SER A 332 -12.26 5.87 39.41
CA SER A 332 -11.56 6.72 40.36
C SER A 332 -12.28 6.72 41.72
N ARG A 333 -11.51 6.90 42.80
CA ARG A 333 -12.06 7.00 44.15
C ARG A 333 -12.46 8.43 44.47
#